data_7bc01d47029d6632f4bff692bec8b1a3
#
_entry.id   7bc01d47029d6632f4bff692bec8b1a3
#
_cell.length_a   1.000
_cell.length_b   1.000
_cell.length_c   1.000
_cell.angle_alpha   90.00
_cell.angle_beta   90.00
_cell.angle_gamma   90.00
#
_symmetry.space_group_name_H-M   'P 1'
#
loop_
_entity.id
_entity.type
_entity.pdbx_description
1 polymer ?
#
loop_
_entity_poly.entity_id
_entity_poly.type
_entity_poly.pdbx_seq_one_letter_code
_entity_poly.pdbx_strand_id
1 'polypeptide(L)'
;LMRSSAASDVYKRQTRLSEGTALLISARGAVSGSRYLLDEDEITVGRDPRADILLDDSTVSRQHAVFRRVNGQFFVVDAGSLNGTYVNRQRVDQAALKNGDEIMIGKFRLVFFTKSAIIPQ
;
A
#
# COMPACT_ATOMS: atom_id res chain seq x y z
N LEU A 1 -9.07 7.33 5.87
CA LEU A 1 -8.13 7.82 5.10
C LEU A 1 -7.79 9.10 5.53
N MET A 2 -6.72 9.23 5.90
CA MET A 2 -6.35 10.32 6.38
C MET A 2 -5.99 11.27 5.51
N ARG A 3 -5.67 11.02 4.38
CA ARG A 3 -5.20 11.89 3.53
C ARG A 3 -6.07 12.91 3.19
N SER A 4 -7.18 12.90 3.12
CA SER A 4 -7.86 13.90 2.59
C SER A 4 -9.18 13.99 3.14
N SER A 5 -9.45 14.98 3.76
CA SER A 5 -10.71 15.15 4.27
C SER A 5 -11.66 15.43 3.21
N ALA A 6 -11.22 15.96 2.16
CA ALA A 6 -12.09 16.26 1.11
C ALA A 6 -12.62 15.01 0.57
N ALA A 7 -11.86 14.04 0.65
CA ALA A 7 -12.27 12.83 0.11
C ALA A 7 -13.35 12.22 0.92
N SER A 8 -13.47 12.63 2.12
CA SER A 8 -14.44 11.99 2.94
C SER A 8 -15.82 12.18 2.36
N ASP A 9 -16.04 13.21 1.64
CA ASP A 9 -17.29 13.40 1.10
C ASP A 9 -17.45 12.49 -0.03
N VAL A 10 -16.43 12.22 -0.66
CA VAL A 10 -16.41 11.41 -1.76
C VAL A 10 -16.64 10.05 -1.36
N TYR A 11 -16.02 9.63 -0.33
CA TYR A 11 -16.13 8.29 -0.19
C TYR A 11 -17.31 7.94 0.45
N LYS A 12 -18.06 8.82 0.76
CA LYS A 12 -19.11 8.53 1.30
C LYS A 12 -19.75 7.67 0.39
N ARG A 13 -19.74 7.92 -0.83
CA ARG A 13 -20.35 7.17 -1.71
C ARG A 13 -19.57 6.35 -2.40
N GLN A 14 -18.51 6.35 -2.11
CA GLN A 14 -17.77 5.70 -2.88
C GLN A 14 -17.10 4.75 -2.50
N THR A 15 -17.07 3.96 -2.96
CA THR A 15 -16.29 2.98 -2.81
C THR A 15 -15.51 2.93 -4.01
N ARG A 16 -15.53 3.83 -4.97
CA ARG A 16 -14.76 3.77 -6.10
C ARG A 16 -13.52 4.49 -5.96
N LEU A 17 -12.42 4.04 -6.46
CA LEU A 17 -11.16 4.75 -6.49
C LEU A 17 -11.11 5.61 -7.73
N SER A 18 -10.43 6.73 -7.64
CA SER A 18 -10.22 7.60 -8.79
C SER A 18 -9.21 6.98 -9.71
N GLU A 19 -9.23 7.36 -10.94
CA GLU A 19 -8.27 6.90 -11.91
C GLU A 19 -6.89 7.21 -11.45
N GLY A 20 -5.98 6.31 -11.54
CA GLY A 20 -4.60 6.55 -11.15
C GLY A 20 -4.31 6.41 -9.66
N THR A 21 -5.27 6.00 -8.88
CA THR A 21 -5.03 5.79 -7.45
C THR A 21 -5.24 4.32 -7.12
N ALA A 22 -4.80 3.92 -5.94
CA ALA A 22 -4.96 2.57 -5.48
C ALA A 22 -5.17 2.56 -3.98
N LEU A 23 -5.49 1.43 -3.43
CA LEU A 23 -5.78 1.30 -2.01
C LEU A 23 -5.07 0.06 -1.48
N LEU A 24 -4.46 0.18 -0.32
CA LEU A 24 -3.93 -0.95 0.39
C LEU A 24 -4.80 -1.18 1.62
N ILE A 25 -5.18 -2.41 1.85
CA ILE A 25 -5.95 -2.75 3.04
C ILE A 25 -5.14 -3.76 3.84
N SER A 26 -4.96 -3.48 5.11
CA SER A 26 -4.21 -4.36 5.96
C SER A 26 -5.07 -5.57 6.33
N ALA A 27 -4.67 -6.74 5.88
CA ALA A 27 -5.41 -7.95 6.12
C ALA A 27 -4.98 -8.65 7.38
N ARG A 28 -3.76 -8.39 7.84
CA ARG A 28 -3.27 -9.02 8.99
C ARG A 28 -2.28 -8.19 9.67
N GLY A 29 -2.07 -8.36 10.96
CA GLY A 29 -1.13 -7.61 11.73
C GLY A 29 -1.85 -6.72 12.70
N ALA A 30 -1.12 -5.94 13.44
CA ALA A 30 -1.67 -5.11 14.47
C ALA A 30 -2.64 -4.05 13.96
N VAL A 31 -2.52 -3.70 12.72
CA VAL A 31 -3.36 -2.68 12.14
C VAL A 31 -4.35 -3.26 11.14
N SER A 32 -4.79 -4.46 11.39
CA SER A 32 -5.72 -5.13 10.50
C SER A 32 -6.96 -4.27 10.25
N GLY A 33 -7.36 -4.17 9.03
CA GLY A 33 -8.48 -3.33 8.65
C GLY A 33 -8.12 -1.91 8.27
N SER A 34 -6.89 -1.50 8.53
CA SER A 34 -6.47 -0.15 8.16
C SER A 34 -6.40 -0.03 6.65
N ARG A 35 -6.65 1.17 6.17
CA ARG A 35 -6.62 1.45 4.74
C ARG A 35 -5.65 2.55 4.44
N TYR A 36 -4.89 2.40 3.39
CA TYR A 36 -3.92 3.40 2.99
C TYR A 36 -4.14 3.75 1.53
N LEU A 37 -4.41 5.00 1.25
CA LEU A 37 -4.66 5.44 -0.11
C LEU A 37 -3.34 5.72 -0.81
N LEU A 38 -3.15 5.18 -2.00
CA LEU A 38 -1.95 5.41 -2.80
C LEU A 38 -2.32 6.39 -3.89
N ASP A 39 -2.11 7.66 -3.62
CA ASP A 39 -2.50 8.73 -4.55
C ASP A 39 -1.34 9.64 -4.92
N GLU A 40 -0.12 9.18 -4.71
CA GLU A 40 1.07 9.96 -5.07
C GLU A 40 2.04 9.08 -5.84
N ASP A 41 2.98 9.71 -6.50
CA ASP A 41 3.94 8.97 -7.30
C ASP A 41 4.91 8.15 -6.48
N GLU A 42 5.14 8.56 -5.26
CA GLU A 42 5.99 7.81 -4.36
C GLU A 42 5.40 7.81 -2.96
N ILE A 43 5.24 6.66 -2.35
CA ILE A 43 4.73 6.54 -1.00
C ILE A 43 5.64 5.61 -0.24
N THR A 44 6.27 6.10 0.80
CA THR A 44 7.24 5.33 1.57
C THR A 44 6.57 4.55 2.68
N VAL A 45 7.13 3.38 2.97
CA VAL A 45 6.62 2.50 4.01
C VAL A 45 7.76 2.10 4.92
N GLY A 46 7.57 2.18 6.20
CA GLY A 46 8.59 1.76 7.13
C GLY A 46 8.25 2.05 8.58
N ARG A 47 9.21 1.79 9.43
CA ARG A 47 9.07 2.01 10.85
C ARG A 47 9.49 3.43 11.26
N ASP A 48 10.11 4.17 10.35
CA ASP A 48 10.51 5.53 10.61
C ASP A 48 9.25 6.40 10.67
N PRO A 49 9.08 7.20 11.69
CA PRO A 49 7.90 8.06 11.80
C PRO A 49 7.69 9.00 10.63
N ARG A 50 8.71 9.21 9.81
CA ARG A 50 8.57 10.07 8.64
C ARG A 50 8.03 9.30 7.43
N ALA A 51 7.84 7.99 7.53
CA ALA A 51 7.30 7.23 6.42
C ALA A 51 5.86 7.64 6.16
N ASP A 52 5.47 7.62 4.90
CA ASP A 52 4.09 7.96 4.54
C ASP A 52 3.13 6.92 5.13
N ILE A 53 3.53 5.66 5.11
CA ILE A 53 2.78 4.61 5.76
C ILE A 53 3.66 4.09 6.88
N LEU A 54 3.28 4.40 8.10
CA LEU A 54 4.05 4.00 9.25
C LEU A 54 3.58 2.63 9.74
N LEU A 55 4.47 1.66 9.70
CA LEU A 55 4.20 0.35 10.26
C LEU A 55 5.17 0.17 11.41
N ASP A 56 4.72 0.55 12.59
CA ASP A 56 5.59 0.63 13.76
C ASP A 56 5.71 -0.75 14.41
N ASP A 57 6.56 -1.57 13.89
CA ASP A 57 6.77 -2.91 14.40
C ASP A 57 8.21 -3.33 14.16
N SER A 58 8.75 -4.13 15.04
CA SER A 58 10.15 -4.54 14.95
C SER A 58 10.45 -5.39 13.74
N THR A 59 9.46 -5.98 13.09
CA THR A 59 9.69 -6.78 11.90
C THR A 59 9.80 -5.91 10.65
N VAL A 60 9.57 -4.61 10.78
CA VAL A 60 9.60 -3.67 9.67
C VAL A 60 10.85 -2.82 9.77
N SER A 61 11.59 -2.69 8.68
CA SER A 61 12.78 -1.83 8.67
C SER A 61 12.37 -0.37 8.67
N ARG A 62 13.25 0.49 9.11
CA ARG A 62 12.93 1.92 9.18
C ARG A 62 12.54 2.43 7.80
N GLN A 63 13.27 2.05 6.77
CA GLN A 63 12.91 2.35 5.40
C GLN A 63 12.76 0.99 4.75
N HIS A 64 11.54 0.51 4.60
CA HIS A 64 11.30 -0.87 4.20
C HIS A 64 10.99 -1.00 2.72
N ALA A 65 10.08 -0.20 2.23
CA ALA A 65 9.65 -0.29 0.84
C ALA A 65 9.10 1.04 0.36
N VAL A 66 8.95 1.16 -0.95
CA VAL A 66 8.37 2.35 -1.54
C VAL A 66 7.37 1.88 -2.60
N PHE A 67 6.18 2.45 -2.58
CA PHE A 67 5.23 2.22 -3.65
C PHE A 67 5.42 3.34 -4.65
N ARG A 68 5.62 3.00 -5.91
CA ARG A 68 5.86 3.99 -6.96
C ARG A 68 4.80 3.89 -8.03
N ARG A 69 4.41 5.01 -8.58
CA ARG A 69 3.42 5.04 -9.64
C ARG A 69 4.07 5.65 -10.89
N VAL A 70 4.04 4.91 -11.97
CA VAL A 70 4.61 5.38 -13.22
C VAL A 70 3.57 5.14 -14.30
N ASN A 71 3.07 6.18 -14.92
CA ASN A 71 2.06 6.09 -15.94
C ASN A 71 0.83 5.28 -15.50
N GLY A 72 0.42 5.50 -14.30
CA GLY A 72 -0.77 4.82 -13.76
C GLY A 72 -0.53 3.40 -13.28
N GLN A 73 0.69 2.89 -13.45
CA GLN A 73 1.02 1.54 -13.00
C GLN A 73 1.75 1.63 -11.67
N PHE A 74 1.35 0.83 -10.71
CA PHE A 74 1.99 0.82 -9.42
C PHE A 74 3.04 -0.28 -9.33
N PHE A 75 4.10 0.02 -8.61
CA PHE A 75 5.18 -0.94 -8.33
C PHE A 75 5.50 -0.86 -6.84
N VAL A 76 5.96 -1.96 -6.27
CA VAL A 76 6.53 -1.91 -4.94
C VAL A 76 8.03 -2.16 -5.11
N VAL A 77 8.85 -1.38 -4.41
CA VAL A 77 10.30 -1.48 -4.49
C VAL A 77 10.83 -1.67 -3.08
N ASP A 78 11.60 -2.71 -2.85
CA ASP A 78 12.21 -2.94 -1.55
C ASP A 78 13.30 -1.89 -1.34
N ALA A 79 13.36 -1.31 -0.19
CA ALA A 79 14.32 -0.25 0.10
C ALA A 79 15.52 -0.77 0.90
N GLY A 80 15.89 -2.01 0.70
CA GLY A 80 17.01 -2.59 1.41
C GLY A 80 16.59 -3.11 2.78
N SER A 81 15.38 -3.63 2.87
CA SER A 81 14.87 -4.08 4.15
C SER A 81 15.60 -5.32 4.66
N LEU A 82 15.59 -5.50 5.95
CA LEU A 82 16.24 -6.64 6.55
C LEU A 82 15.44 -7.91 6.27
N ASN A 83 14.15 -7.87 6.45
CA ASN A 83 13.33 -9.06 6.31
C ASN A 83 12.74 -9.27 4.93
N GLY A 84 12.89 -8.31 4.03
CA GLY A 84 12.43 -8.43 2.66
C GLY A 84 11.01 -7.95 2.45
N THR A 85 10.68 -7.73 1.20
CA THR A 85 9.34 -7.35 0.77
C THR A 85 8.86 -8.49 -0.12
N TYR A 86 7.64 -8.94 0.11
CA TYR A 86 7.11 -10.09 -0.59
C TYR A 86 5.83 -9.73 -1.35
N VAL A 87 5.69 -10.24 -2.57
CA VAL A 87 4.46 -10.07 -3.32
C VAL A 87 3.95 -11.46 -3.64
N ASN A 88 2.76 -11.77 -3.21
CA ASN A 88 2.15 -13.08 -3.37
C ASN A 88 3.10 -14.18 -2.89
N ARG A 89 3.74 -13.88 -1.74
CA ARG A 89 4.62 -14.82 -1.05
C ARG A 89 5.97 -15.06 -1.71
N GLN A 90 6.32 -14.22 -2.66
CA GLN A 90 7.62 -14.28 -3.27
C GLN A 90 8.42 -13.04 -2.95
N ARG A 91 9.64 -13.19 -2.49
CA ARG A 91 10.49 -12.07 -2.17
C ARG A 91 10.87 -11.35 -3.44
N VAL A 92 10.76 -10.05 -3.44
CA VAL A 92 11.06 -9.25 -4.61
C VAL A 92 11.91 -8.04 -4.27
N ASP A 93 12.71 -7.59 -5.23
CA ASP A 93 13.40 -6.33 -5.08
C ASP A 93 12.46 -5.27 -5.61
N GLN A 94 11.66 -5.60 -6.60
CA GLN A 94 10.72 -4.70 -7.20
C GLN A 94 9.69 -5.53 -7.96
N ALA A 95 8.47 -5.14 -7.95
CA ALA A 95 7.43 -5.86 -8.68
C ALA A 95 6.30 -4.93 -9.10
N ALA A 96 5.79 -5.13 -10.30
CA ALA A 96 4.60 -4.43 -10.75
C ALA A 96 3.40 -5.03 -10.03
N LEU A 97 2.48 -4.21 -9.60
CA LEU A 97 1.35 -4.66 -8.82
C LEU A 97 0.08 -4.74 -9.63
N LYS A 98 -0.70 -5.76 -9.37
CA LYS A 98 -1.98 -5.93 -10.00
C LYS A 98 -3.05 -6.00 -8.94
N ASN A 99 -4.26 -5.72 -9.33
CA ASN A 99 -5.37 -5.76 -8.41
C ASN A 99 -5.43 -7.10 -7.71
N GLY A 100 -5.55 -7.07 -6.40
CA GLY A 100 -5.63 -8.27 -5.58
C GLY A 100 -4.30 -8.82 -5.09
N ASP A 101 -3.19 -8.22 -5.50
CA ASP A 101 -1.89 -8.71 -5.05
C ASP A 101 -1.73 -8.54 -3.55
N GLU A 102 -1.07 -9.50 -2.92
CA GLU A 102 -0.82 -9.45 -1.49
C GLU A 102 0.62 -9.05 -1.29
N ILE A 103 0.87 -8.02 -0.50
CA ILE A 103 2.22 -7.56 -0.20
C ILE A 103 2.49 -7.81 1.27
N MET A 104 3.61 -8.46 1.57
CA MET A 104 4.00 -8.66 2.94
C MET A 104 5.18 -7.81 3.28
N ILE A 105 5.06 -7.02 4.34
CA ILE A 105 6.10 -6.17 4.86
C ILE A 105 6.17 -6.45 6.35
N GLY A 106 7.24 -7.08 6.78
CA GLY A 106 7.32 -7.54 8.15
C GLY A 106 6.19 -8.53 8.40
N LYS A 107 5.49 -8.35 9.50
CA LYS A 107 4.38 -9.24 9.80
C LYS A 107 3.08 -8.75 9.20
N PHE A 108 3.09 -7.62 8.50
CA PHE A 108 1.88 -7.05 7.95
C PHE A 108 1.59 -7.63 6.57
N ARG A 109 0.32 -7.91 6.33
CA ARG A 109 -0.11 -8.42 5.06
C ARG A 109 -1.08 -7.41 4.48
N LEU A 110 -0.76 -6.84 3.37
CA LEU A 110 -1.52 -5.78 2.75
C LEU A 110 -2.04 -6.26 1.40
N VAL A 111 -3.26 -5.91 1.08
CA VAL A 111 -3.83 -6.30 -0.20
C VAL A 111 -4.01 -5.05 -1.04
N PHE A 112 -3.56 -5.11 -2.28
CA PHE A 112 -3.57 -3.98 -3.19
C PHE A 112 -4.82 -4.02 -4.07
N PHE A 113 -5.51 -2.90 -4.15
CA PHE A 113 -6.69 -2.79 -4.98
C PHE A 113 -6.59 -1.60 -5.91
N THR A 114 -6.98 -1.79 -7.16
CA THR A 114 -6.99 -0.69 -8.10
C THR A 114 -8.44 -0.34 -8.42
N LYS A 115 -8.63 0.67 -9.24
CA LYS A 115 -9.93 1.10 -9.60
C LYS A 115 -10.77 -0.01 -10.16
N SER A 116 -10.20 -0.89 -10.94
CA SER A 116 -10.94 -1.91 -11.55
C SER A 116 -11.61 -2.85 -10.57
N ALA A 117 -11.01 -3.05 -9.45
CA ALA A 117 -11.56 -3.96 -8.51
C ALA A 117 -12.72 -3.37 -7.78
N ILE A 118 -12.65 -2.11 -7.57
CA ILE A 118 -13.63 -1.46 -6.76
C ILE A 118 -14.85 -1.14 -7.56
N ILE A 119 -14.74 -1.05 -8.82
CA ILE A 119 -15.82 -0.75 -9.62
C ILE A 119 -16.49 -1.88 -10.01
N PRO A 120 -17.35 -2.28 -9.57
CA PRO A 120 -17.91 -3.42 -9.91
C PRO A 120 -18.94 -3.27 -10.64
N GLN A 121 -19.16 -3.21 -10.68
CA GLN A 121 -19.87 -3.21 -11.11
C GLN A 121 -20.68 -3.00 -10.90
#